data_f3702b8ed3747501aaba4bb7b648391d
#
_entry.id   f3702b8ed3747501aaba4bb7b648391d
#
_cell.length_a   1.000
_cell.length_b   1.000
_cell.length_c   1.000
_cell.angle_alpha   90.00
_cell.angle_beta   90.00
_cell.angle_gamma   90.00
#
_symmetry.space_group_name_H-M   'P 1'
#
loop_
_entity.id
_entity.type
_entity.pdbx_description
1 polymer ?
#
loop_
_entity_poly.entity_id
_entity_poly.type
_entity_poly.pdbx_seq_one_letter_code
_entity_poly.pdbx_strand_id
1 'polypeptide(L)'
;MKKPQYSELGLRPTTSKVIGAIFSMMGHSNLEGKKFLDLYAGTGSVGIRALELGANHCFFFDRNRDFIQKIKLKTKKLKFEEKTTALKGNCETQLNKINQTFDFIFVDPPYDQKPFEKIFEQLIDYSLVHKETRLFAEHSSRIKLLDEYKLFKKKQEKKYGDTSISVFSF
;
A
#
# COMPACT_ATOMS: atom_id res chain seq x y z
N MET A 1 27.99 -4.36 -11.57
CA MET A 1 26.83 -3.93 -10.75
C MET A 1 25.84 -3.21 -11.67
N LYS A 2 24.63 -3.77 -11.90
CA LYS A 2 23.58 -3.08 -12.67
C LYS A 2 23.04 -1.92 -11.82
N LYS A 3 23.10 -0.68 -12.35
CA LYS A 3 22.47 0.49 -11.72
C LYS A 3 20.96 0.21 -11.57
N PRO A 4 20.31 0.62 -10.44
CA PRO A 4 18.87 0.48 -10.29
C PRO A 4 18.19 1.27 -11.41
N GLN A 5 17.23 0.63 -12.07
CA GLN A 5 16.46 1.23 -13.15
C GLN A 5 15.44 2.18 -12.51
N TYR A 6 15.77 3.48 -12.44
CA TYR A 6 14.80 4.51 -12.09
C TYR A 6 13.87 4.68 -13.30
N SER A 7 12.55 4.70 -13.05
CA SER A 7 11.59 5.13 -14.07
C SER A 7 11.85 6.60 -14.42
N GLU A 8 11.42 7.05 -15.60
CA GLU A 8 11.53 8.45 -16.04
C GLU A 8 10.94 9.48 -15.04
N LEU A 9 10.25 9.03 -14.01
CA LEU A 9 9.63 9.81 -12.93
C LEU A 9 10.39 9.73 -11.59
N GLY A 10 11.62 9.17 -11.58
CA GLY A 10 12.47 9.11 -10.38
C GLY A 10 12.03 8.10 -9.30
N LEU A 11 11.02 7.28 -9.59
CA LEU A 11 10.53 6.26 -8.65
C LEU A 11 11.22 4.92 -8.85
N ARG A 12 11.59 4.27 -7.75
CA ARG A 12 11.99 2.88 -7.73
C ARG A 12 10.72 2.03 -7.61
N PRO A 13 10.29 1.31 -8.67
CA PRO A 13 9.10 0.47 -8.56
C PRO A 13 9.37 -0.65 -7.57
N THR A 14 8.37 -0.98 -6.72
CA THR A 14 8.38 -2.19 -5.89
C THR A 14 8.70 -3.39 -6.76
N THR A 15 9.77 -4.12 -6.44
CA THR A 15 10.23 -5.23 -7.29
C THR A 15 9.26 -6.40 -7.22
N SER A 16 9.17 -7.21 -8.29
CA SER A 16 8.34 -8.42 -8.31
C SER A 16 8.63 -9.37 -7.12
N LYS A 17 9.89 -9.41 -6.67
CA LYS A 17 10.29 -10.19 -5.50
C LYS A 17 9.65 -9.65 -4.20
N VAL A 18 9.64 -8.34 -4.02
CA VAL A 18 9.04 -7.69 -2.85
C VAL A 18 7.52 -7.84 -2.89
N ILE A 19 6.89 -7.66 -4.05
CA ILE A 19 5.45 -7.89 -4.25
C ILE A 19 5.10 -9.34 -3.87
N GLY A 20 5.83 -10.33 -4.37
CA GLY A 20 5.63 -11.74 -4.03
C GLY A 20 5.74 -12.00 -2.53
N ALA A 21 6.71 -11.36 -1.87
CA ALA A 21 6.91 -11.49 -0.43
C ALA A 21 5.76 -10.86 0.38
N ILE A 22 5.25 -9.69 -0.01
CA ILE A 22 4.10 -9.04 0.61
C ILE A 22 2.89 -9.98 0.59
N PHE A 23 2.54 -10.51 -0.57
CA PHE A 23 1.38 -11.40 -0.71
C PHE A 23 1.60 -12.77 -0.04
N SER A 24 2.82 -13.27 0.01
CA SER A 24 3.14 -14.46 0.81
C SER A 24 2.91 -14.23 2.31
N MET A 25 3.27 -13.06 2.83
CA MET A 25 3.00 -12.69 4.23
C MET A 25 1.51 -12.43 4.50
N MET A 26 0.74 -11.97 3.52
CA MET A 26 -0.71 -11.82 3.62
C MET A 26 -1.43 -13.18 3.66
N GLY A 27 -0.86 -14.20 2.97
CA GLY A 27 -1.51 -15.46 2.68
C GLY A 27 -2.43 -15.30 1.46
N HIS A 28 -2.12 -15.98 0.34
CA HIS A 28 -2.80 -15.78 -0.95
C HIS A 28 -4.32 -16.03 -0.88
N SER A 29 -4.76 -17.00 -0.09
CA SER A 29 -6.19 -17.32 0.09
C SER A 29 -6.96 -16.30 0.94
N ASN A 30 -6.26 -15.39 1.61
CA ASN A 30 -6.90 -14.42 2.52
C ASN A 30 -7.39 -13.14 1.82
N LEU A 31 -7.19 -13.02 0.51
CA LEU A 31 -7.57 -11.83 -0.25
C LEU A 31 -8.98 -11.91 -0.84
N GLU A 32 -9.53 -13.11 -0.96
CA GLU A 32 -10.87 -13.29 -1.53
C GLU A 32 -11.92 -12.56 -0.69
N GLY A 33 -12.74 -11.75 -1.36
CA GLY A 33 -13.76 -10.92 -0.73
C GLY A 33 -13.27 -9.71 0.06
N LYS A 34 -11.96 -9.51 0.17
CA LYS A 34 -11.33 -8.48 1.01
C LYS A 34 -11.19 -7.14 0.31
N LYS A 35 -11.21 -6.06 1.11
CA LYS A 35 -10.95 -4.70 0.66
C LYS A 35 -9.50 -4.32 0.91
N PHE A 36 -8.86 -3.82 -0.14
CA PHE A 36 -7.45 -3.44 -0.14
C PHE A 36 -7.29 -1.94 -0.32
N LEU A 37 -6.41 -1.30 0.46
CA LEU A 37 -6.01 0.10 0.30
C LEU A 37 -4.53 0.16 -0.07
N ASP A 38 -4.22 0.77 -1.21
CA ASP A 38 -2.87 1.00 -1.73
C ASP A 38 -2.55 2.49 -1.63
N LEU A 39 -1.78 2.86 -0.60
CA LEU A 39 -1.34 4.24 -0.33
C LEU A 39 0.04 4.48 -0.95
N TYR A 40 0.20 5.65 -1.57
CA TYR A 40 1.33 5.96 -2.45
C TYR A 40 1.40 4.98 -3.62
N ALA A 41 0.25 4.71 -4.21
CA ALA A 41 0.04 3.61 -5.14
C ALA A 41 0.95 3.60 -6.37
N GLY A 42 1.52 4.75 -6.78
CA GLY A 42 2.40 4.87 -7.92
C GLY A 42 1.78 4.26 -9.17
N THR A 43 2.41 3.22 -9.73
CA THR A 43 1.89 2.50 -10.91
C THR A 43 0.76 1.51 -10.59
N GLY A 44 0.37 1.37 -9.32
CA GLY A 44 -0.69 0.48 -8.85
C GLY A 44 -0.32 -1.00 -8.85
N SER A 45 0.98 -1.34 -8.89
CA SER A 45 1.40 -2.73 -9.06
C SER A 45 0.97 -3.64 -7.90
N VAL A 46 0.97 -3.12 -6.67
CA VAL A 46 0.57 -3.89 -5.47
C VAL A 46 -0.94 -4.07 -5.44
N GLY A 47 -1.73 -2.98 -5.54
CA GLY A 47 -3.18 -3.07 -5.52
C GLY A 47 -3.76 -3.86 -6.71
N ILE A 48 -3.16 -3.75 -7.91
CA ILE A 48 -3.59 -4.58 -9.06
C ILE A 48 -3.30 -6.05 -8.77
N ARG A 49 -2.16 -6.38 -8.17
CA ARG A 49 -1.87 -7.75 -7.77
C ARG A 49 -2.85 -8.27 -6.72
N ALA A 50 -3.31 -7.42 -5.80
CA ALA A 50 -4.37 -7.79 -4.86
C ALA A 50 -5.67 -8.16 -5.58
N LEU A 51 -6.08 -7.39 -6.61
CA LEU A 51 -7.26 -7.70 -7.44
C LEU A 51 -7.11 -9.02 -8.20
N GLU A 52 -5.93 -9.28 -8.77
CA GLU A 52 -5.62 -10.56 -9.45
C GLU A 52 -5.70 -11.76 -8.50
N LEU A 53 -5.41 -11.55 -7.22
CA LEU A 53 -5.48 -12.56 -6.15
C LEU A 53 -6.85 -12.64 -5.46
N GLY A 54 -7.89 -12.01 -6.02
CA GLY A 54 -9.26 -12.15 -5.57
C GLY A 54 -9.79 -11.07 -4.64
N ALA A 55 -9.03 -9.98 -4.39
CA ALA A 55 -9.57 -8.86 -3.63
C ALA A 55 -10.89 -8.38 -4.24
N ASN A 56 -11.87 -8.14 -3.37
CA ASN A 56 -13.20 -7.68 -3.80
C ASN A 56 -13.16 -6.26 -4.35
N HIS A 57 -12.36 -5.40 -3.72
CA HIS A 57 -12.21 -4.01 -4.13
C HIS A 57 -10.84 -3.47 -3.71
N CYS A 58 -10.21 -2.68 -4.59
CA CYS A 58 -8.96 -1.99 -4.29
C CYS A 58 -9.13 -0.48 -4.44
N PHE A 59 -8.74 0.24 -3.37
CA PHE A 59 -8.58 1.68 -3.39
C PHE A 59 -7.12 2.02 -3.61
N PHE A 60 -6.86 2.83 -4.65
CA PHE A 60 -5.57 3.39 -4.95
C PHE A 60 -5.57 4.86 -4.59
N PHE A 61 -4.60 5.29 -3.81
CA PHE A 61 -4.49 6.67 -3.38
C PHE A 61 -3.09 7.20 -3.65
N ASP A 62 -2.98 8.24 -4.49
CA ASP A 62 -1.71 8.84 -4.85
C ASP A 62 -1.89 10.34 -5.15
N ARG A 63 -0.86 11.14 -4.87
CA ARG A 63 -0.88 12.58 -5.19
C ARG A 63 -0.70 12.88 -6.68
N ASN A 64 -0.11 11.96 -7.42
CA ASN A 64 0.21 12.14 -8.83
C ASN A 64 -0.97 11.75 -9.72
N ARG A 65 -1.49 12.74 -10.47
CA ARG A 65 -2.62 12.55 -11.38
C ARG A 65 -2.33 11.52 -12.49
N ASP A 66 -1.11 11.51 -13.01
CA ASP A 66 -0.74 10.61 -14.11
C ASP A 66 -0.72 9.16 -13.67
N PHE A 67 -0.29 8.89 -12.43
CA PHE A 67 -0.39 7.56 -11.85
C PHE A 67 -1.83 7.11 -11.69
N ILE A 68 -2.69 7.97 -11.17
CA ILE A 68 -4.12 7.68 -11.04
C ILE A 68 -4.75 7.38 -12.41
N GLN A 69 -4.40 8.11 -13.46
CA GLN A 69 -4.88 7.84 -14.82
C GLN A 69 -4.35 6.50 -15.35
N LYS A 70 -3.05 6.22 -15.16
CA LYS A 70 -2.44 4.94 -15.56
C LYS A 70 -3.08 3.76 -14.85
N ILE A 71 -3.38 3.87 -13.55
CA ILE A 71 -4.08 2.85 -12.78
C ILE A 71 -5.46 2.59 -13.40
N LYS A 72 -6.26 3.63 -13.64
CA LYS A 72 -7.60 3.50 -14.24
C LYS A 72 -7.56 2.82 -15.61
N LEU A 73 -6.62 3.20 -16.47
CA LEU A 73 -6.46 2.56 -17.78
C LEU A 73 -6.06 1.09 -17.65
N LYS A 74 -5.14 0.77 -16.75
CA LYS A 74 -4.65 -0.58 -16.54
C LYS A 74 -5.72 -1.49 -15.94
N THR A 75 -6.47 -1.02 -14.93
CA THR A 75 -7.56 -1.78 -14.31
C THR A 75 -8.72 -2.00 -15.28
N LYS A 76 -9.04 -1.03 -16.14
CA LYS A 76 -10.01 -1.20 -17.23
C LYS A 76 -9.56 -2.27 -18.22
N LYS A 77 -8.29 -2.24 -18.67
CA LYS A 77 -7.74 -3.26 -19.58
C LYS A 77 -7.80 -4.67 -18.98
N LEU A 78 -7.63 -4.78 -17.67
CA LEU A 78 -7.68 -6.04 -16.92
C LEU A 78 -9.10 -6.42 -16.48
N LYS A 79 -10.13 -5.65 -16.85
CA LYS A 79 -11.55 -5.85 -16.47
C LYS A 79 -11.79 -5.78 -14.95
N PHE A 80 -11.04 -4.92 -14.25
CA PHE A 80 -11.17 -4.65 -12.81
C PHE A 80 -11.76 -3.29 -12.49
N GLU A 81 -12.33 -2.55 -13.48
CA GLU A 81 -12.83 -1.20 -13.27
C GLU A 81 -13.89 -1.13 -12.17
N GLU A 82 -14.83 -2.07 -12.12
CA GLU A 82 -15.89 -2.14 -11.09
C GLU A 82 -15.34 -2.46 -9.69
N LYS A 83 -14.14 -3.04 -9.61
CA LYS A 83 -13.45 -3.37 -8.36
C LYS A 83 -12.38 -2.36 -7.99
N THR A 84 -12.37 -1.18 -8.63
CA THR A 84 -11.31 -0.19 -8.51
C THR A 84 -11.86 1.17 -8.17
N THR A 85 -11.33 1.79 -7.12
CA THR A 85 -11.46 3.21 -6.85
C THR A 85 -10.07 3.84 -6.84
N ALA A 86 -9.80 4.76 -7.76
CA ALA A 86 -8.51 5.45 -7.82
C ALA A 86 -8.70 6.96 -7.58
N LEU A 87 -8.20 7.45 -6.45
CA LEU A 87 -8.37 8.79 -5.94
C LEU A 87 -7.04 9.55 -5.92
N LYS A 88 -7.07 10.78 -6.43
CA LYS A 88 -5.96 11.71 -6.26
C LYS A 88 -6.03 12.39 -4.90
N GLY A 89 -4.92 12.32 -4.14
CA GLY A 89 -4.82 13.02 -2.86
C GLY A 89 -3.46 12.84 -2.20
N ASN A 90 -3.22 13.64 -1.16
CA ASN A 90 -2.06 13.49 -0.31
C ASN A 90 -2.38 12.50 0.82
N CYS A 91 -1.62 11.40 0.91
CA CYS A 91 -1.82 10.36 1.92
C CYS A 91 -1.66 10.86 3.36
N GLU A 92 -0.93 11.94 3.57
CA GLU A 92 -0.65 12.49 4.90
C GLU A 92 -1.73 13.45 5.41
N THR A 93 -2.64 13.92 4.55
CA THR A 93 -3.59 14.99 4.91
C THR A 93 -4.99 14.83 4.34
N GLN A 94 -5.24 13.83 3.51
CA GLN A 94 -6.49 13.75 2.74
C GLN A 94 -7.15 12.36 2.74
N LEU A 95 -6.84 11.51 3.71
CA LEU A 95 -7.49 10.20 3.83
C LEU A 95 -8.97 10.32 4.25
N ASN A 96 -9.39 11.47 4.75
CA ASN A 96 -10.80 11.82 4.99
C ASN A 96 -11.70 11.75 3.74
N LYS A 97 -11.11 11.68 2.54
CA LYS A 97 -11.85 11.44 1.29
C LYS A 97 -12.34 10.01 1.12
N ILE A 98 -11.86 9.10 1.97
CA ILE A 98 -12.21 7.69 1.97
C ILE A 98 -13.23 7.47 3.08
N ASN A 99 -14.32 6.78 2.78
CA ASN A 99 -15.39 6.50 3.73
C ASN A 99 -15.72 5.00 3.76
N GLN A 100 -14.73 4.19 4.12
CA GLN A 100 -14.91 2.76 4.37
C GLN A 100 -13.69 2.16 5.06
N THR A 101 -13.88 1.00 5.69
CA THR A 101 -12.81 0.22 6.31
C THR A 101 -12.13 -0.73 5.33
N PHE A 102 -10.89 -1.12 5.65
CA PHE A 102 -10.07 -2.02 4.85
C PHE A 102 -9.56 -3.20 5.66
N ASP A 103 -9.47 -4.35 5.02
CA ASP A 103 -8.88 -5.56 5.59
C ASP A 103 -7.34 -5.52 5.49
N PHE A 104 -6.84 -5.04 4.35
CA PHE A 104 -5.43 -4.91 4.06
C PHE A 104 -5.08 -3.50 3.59
N ILE A 105 -4.01 -2.97 4.13
CA ILE A 105 -3.48 -1.66 3.77
C ILE A 105 -2.01 -1.83 3.40
N PHE A 106 -1.60 -1.31 2.26
CA PHE A 106 -0.20 -1.20 1.86
C PHE A 106 0.21 0.27 1.83
N VAL A 107 1.40 0.57 2.35
CA VAL A 107 1.94 1.93 2.45
C VAL A 107 3.38 1.92 1.98
N ASP A 108 3.68 2.63 0.88
CA ASP A 108 5.04 2.75 0.31
C ASP A 108 5.40 4.21 0.05
N PRO A 109 5.69 5.00 1.11
CA PRO A 109 6.07 6.40 0.93
C PRO A 109 7.48 6.53 0.33
N PRO A 110 7.81 7.65 -0.33
CA PRO A 110 9.18 7.96 -0.74
C PRO A 110 10.17 7.82 0.42
N TYR A 111 11.36 7.25 0.17
CA TYR A 111 12.34 6.88 1.21
C TYR A 111 12.91 8.05 2.02
N ASP A 112 12.80 9.28 1.53
CA ASP A 112 13.21 10.50 2.20
C ASP A 112 12.17 11.02 3.19
N GLN A 113 10.95 10.46 3.17
CA GLN A 113 9.82 10.87 4.01
C GLN A 113 9.57 9.84 5.12
N LYS A 114 9.13 10.32 6.29
CA LYS A 114 8.73 9.49 7.43
C LYS A 114 7.27 9.78 7.82
N PRO A 115 6.30 9.55 6.91
CA PRO A 115 4.91 9.98 7.13
C PRO A 115 4.11 8.98 7.99
N PHE A 116 4.72 7.90 8.43
CA PHE A 116 4.02 6.77 9.04
C PHE A 116 3.13 7.18 10.21
N GLU A 117 3.65 7.99 11.15
CA GLU A 117 2.86 8.42 12.31
C GLU A 117 1.56 9.12 11.90
N LYS A 118 1.65 10.09 10.98
CA LYS A 118 0.48 10.80 10.43
C LYS A 118 -0.49 9.88 9.69
N ILE A 119 0.03 8.89 8.95
CA ILE A 119 -0.80 7.94 8.23
C ILE A 119 -1.56 7.06 9.22
N PHE A 120 -0.88 6.50 10.22
CA PHE A 120 -1.53 5.66 11.24
C PHE A 120 -2.59 6.45 12.01
N GLU A 121 -2.32 7.72 12.35
CA GLU A 121 -3.32 8.61 12.96
C GLU A 121 -4.56 8.77 12.08
N GLN A 122 -4.38 9.16 10.81
CA GLN A 122 -5.52 9.34 9.91
C GLN A 122 -6.31 8.06 9.67
N LEU A 123 -5.65 6.90 9.58
CA LEU A 123 -6.35 5.62 9.42
C LEU A 123 -7.30 5.34 10.58
N ILE A 124 -6.92 5.72 11.79
CA ILE A 124 -7.75 5.58 13.00
C ILE A 124 -8.81 6.68 13.05
N ASP A 125 -8.41 7.94 12.91
CA ASP A 125 -9.29 9.11 13.07
C ASP A 125 -10.45 9.11 12.06
N TYR A 126 -10.21 8.60 10.85
CA TYR A 126 -11.25 8.49 9.82
C TYR A 126 -11.90 7.11 9.76
N SER A 127 -11.67 6.25 10.77
CA SER A 127 -12.28 4.93 10.88
C SER A 127 -12.07 4.06 9.62
N LEU A 128 -10.86 4.09 9.04
CA LEU A 128 -10.51 3.31 7.85
C LEU A 128 -10.07 1.88 8.18
N VAL A 129 -10.02 1.53 9.47
CA VAL A 129 -9.51 0.26 9.98
C VAL A 129 -10.51 -0.41 10.92
N HIS A 130 -10.36 -1.70 11.07
CA HIS A 130 -11.09 -2.53 12.05
C HIS A 130 -10.12 -3.52 12.72
N LYS A 131 -10.56 -4.22 13.77
CA LYS A 131 -9.72 -5.11 14.61
C LYS A 131 -8.93 -6.18 13.85
N GLU A 132 -9.34 -6.53 12.64
CA GLU A 132 -8.67 -7.53 11.80
C GLU A 132 -7.80 -6.91 10.70
N THR A 133 -7.74 -5.57 10.64
CA THR A 133 -6.94 -4.88 9.63
C THR A 133 -5.45 -5.20 9.81
N ARG A 134 -4.81 -5.53 8.69
CA ARG A 134 -3.35 -5.71 8.62
C ARG A 134 -2.75 -4.66 7.70
N LEU A 135 -1.72 -3.97 8.20
CA LEU A 135 -1.02 -2.94 7.46
C LEU A 135 0.40 -3.42 7.14
N PHE A 136 0.80 -3.24 5.89
CA PHE A 136 2.12 -3.57 5.35
C PHE A 136 2.81 -2.27 4.96
N ALA A 137 3.86 -1.91 5.68
CA ALA A 137 4.64 -0.70 5.44
C ALA A 137 5.96 -1.05 4.75
N GLU A 138 6.15 -0.59 3.52
CA GLU A 138 7.45 -0.62 2.84
C GLU A 138 8.28 0.60 3.28
N HIS A 139 9.54 0.37 3.61
CA HIS A 139 10.45 1.43 4.02
C HIS A 139 11.90 1.05 3.76
N SER A 140 12.81 2.03 3.79
CA SER A 140 14.25 1.76 3.74
C SER A 140 14.66 0.86 4.91
N SER A 141 15.48 -0.17 4.64
CA SER A 141 16.01 -1.03 5.70
C SER A 141 16.98 -0.33 6.67
N ARG A 142 17.30 0.94 6.40
CA ARG A 142 18.07 1.82 7.29
C ARG A 142 17.20 2.59 8.27
N ILE A 143 15.87 2.58 8.07
CA ILE A 143 14.89 3.23 8.93
C ILE A 143 14.28 2.18 9.83
N LYS A 144 14.32 2.38 11.13
CA LYS A 144 13.60 1.56 12.09
C LYS A 144 12.26 2.24 12.39
N LEU A 145 11.15 1.55 12.05
CA LEU A 145 9.82 1.99 12.46
C LEU A 145 9.59 1.65 13.94
N LEU A 146 8.73 2.42 14.60
CA LEU A 146 8.33 2.14 15.99
C LEU A 146 7.65 0.77 16.08
N ASP A 147 7.67 0.17 17.25
CA ASP A 147 6.99 -1.10 17.48
C ASP A 147 5.48 -0.91 17.66
N GLU A 148 5.07 0.31 17.99
CA GLU A 148 3.66 0.70 18.12
C GLU A 148 3.41 2.09 17.51
N TYR A 149 2.26 2.23 16.81
CA TYR A 149 1.69 3.48 16.34
C TYR A 149 0.21 3.53 16.75
N LYS A 150 -0.11 4.32 17.80
CA LYS A 150 -1.46 4.35 18.37
C LYS A 150 -1.94 2.93 18.75
N LEU A 151 -2.95 2.42 18.07
CA LEU A 151 -3.51 1.08 18.30
C LEU A 151 -2.85 -0.03 17.47
N PHE A 152 -1.99 0.32 16.53
CA PHE A 152 -1.29 -0.64 15.69
C PHE A 152 -0.01 -1.13 16.37
N LYS A 153 0.16 -2.45 16.42
CA LYS A 153 1.36 -3.11 16.94
C LYS A 153 2.11 -3.84 15.83
N LYS A 154 3.44 -3.61 15.76
CA LYS A 154 4.28 -4.33 14.81
C LYS A 154 4.35 -5.80 15.18
N LYS A 155 3.98 -6.66 14.23
CA LYS A 155 3.99 -8.14 14.41
C LYS A 155 5.19 -8.79 13.75
N GLN A 156 5.71 -8.19 12.69
CA GLN A 156 6.78 -8.75 11.89
C GLN A 156 7.52 -7.65 11.12
N GLU A 157 8.81 -7.87 10.88
CA GLU A 157 9.59 -7.12 9.91
C GLU A 157 10.46 -8.10 9.12
N LYS A 158 10.50 -7.94 7.77
CA LYS A 158 11.38 -8.71 6.90
C LYS A 158 12.18 -7.79 5.99
N LYS A 159 13.47 -8.02 5.91
CA LYS A 159 14.42 -7.25 5.10
C LYS A 159 14.66 -7.90 3.73
N TYR A 160 14.63 -7.07 2.68
CA TYR A 160 14.86 -7.45 1.30
C TYR A 160 15.87 -6.47 0.66
N GLY A 161 17.16 -6.69 0.93
CA GLY A 161 18.23 -5.75 0.51
C GLY A 161 18.10 -4.39 1.21
N ASP A 162 17.93 -3.32 0.44
CA ASP A 162 17.76 -1.95 0.96
C ASP A 162 16.32 -1.63 1.38
N THR A 163 15.39 -2.56 1.22
CA THR A 163 13.98 -2.42 1.56
C THR A 163 13.61 -3.34 2.72
N SER A 164 12.78 -2.87 3.64
CA SER A 164 12.10 -3.67 4.68
C SER A 164 10.59 -3.56 4.52
N ILE A 165 9.89 -4.65 4.86
CA ILE A 165 8.44 -4.68 5.02
C ILE A 165 8.13 -4.92 6.49
N SER A 166 7.52 -3.94 7.13
CA SER A 166 6.99 -4.05 8.48
C SER A 166 5.49 -4.33 8.44
N VAL A 167 5.05 -5.33 9.19
CA VAL A 167 3.64 -5.72 9.27
C VAL A 167 3.08 -5.31 10.61
N PHE A 168 2.00 -4.55 10.57
CA PHE A 168 1.26 -4.11 11.75
C PHE A 168 -0.14 -4.71 11.75
N SER A 169 -0.68 -4.97 12.94
CA SER A 169 -2.10 -5.28 13.14
C SER A 169 -2.69 -4.35 14.20
N PHE A 170 -3.98 -4.20 14.08
CA PHE A 170 -4.80 -3.37 14.99
C PHE A 170 -5.06 -4.10 16.32
#